data_695c109cffe56ba0835f15450c8c46bd
#
_entry.id   695c109cffe56ba0835f15450c8c46bd
#
_cell.length_a   1.000
_cell.length_b   1.000
_cell.length_c   1.000
_cell.angle_alpha   90.00
_cell.angle_beta   90.00
_cell.angle_gamma   90.00
#
_symmetry.space_group_name_H-M   'P 1'
#
loop_
_entity.id
_entity.type
_entity.pdbx_description
1 polymer ?
#
loop_
_entity_poly.entity_id
_entity_poly.type
_entity_poly.pdbx_seq_one_letter_code
_entity_poly.pdbx_strand_id
1 'polypeptide(L)'
;MIDVDATLVNVHSDKEGAAPTFKKGFGYHPLTAWFDHGPDGGGECAALVLRPGNAGSNTAADHVEIIGRALDQAGLGPRPGRKVLVRIDGAGGTKETIELLARRRVSYSVGFTLPDHTPQIYDTIPEAAWAPAYNADGQPRQGRTSLRSLTCWT
;
A
#
# COMPACT_ATOMS: atom_id res chain seq x y z
N MET A 1 -6.24 8.36 7.53
CA MET A 1 -5.25 7.44 6.90
C MET A 1 -5.07 7.86 5.46
N ILE A 2 -3.91 7.57 4.86
CA ILE A 2 -3.70 7.73 3.41
C ILE A 2 -3.66 6.33 2.80
N ASP A 3 -4.55 6.07 1.86
CA ASP A 3 -4.66 4.79 1.18
C ASP A 3 -4.19 4.96 -0.28
N VAL A 4 -3.23 4.15 -0.71
CA VAL A 4 -2.64 4.25 -2.05
C VAL A 4 -2.94 2.97 -2.81
N ASP A 5 -3.61 3.11 -3.94
CA ASP A 5 -4.01 1.99 -4.79
C ASP A 5 -4.03 2.37 -6.27
N ALA A 6 -3.78 1.38 -7.10
CA ALA A 6 -3.88 1.50 -8.55
C ALA A 6 -5.20 0.89 -9.05
N THR A 7 -5.89 1.60 -9.91
CA THR A 7 -7.15 1.11 -10.48
C THR A 7 -7.09 1.08 -12.01
N LEU A 8 -7.78 0.13 -12.62
CA LEU A 8 -7.91 0.08 -14.07
C LEU A 8 -9.14 0.87 -14.52
N VAL A 9 -8.91 1.82 -15.40
CA VAL A 9 -9.96 2.57 -16.08
C VAL A 9 -10.08 2.05 -17.51
N ASN A 10 -11.03 1.17 -17.73
CA ASN A 10 -11.31 0.66 -19.07
C ASN A 10 -12.07 1.70 -19.88
N VAL A 11 -11.47 2.13 -20.97
CA VAL A 11 -12.06 3.13 -21.86
C VAL A 11 -11.50 2.93 -23.27
N HIS A 12 -12.37 2.97 -24.27
CA HIS A 12 -11.96 3.05 -25.66
C HIS A 12 -11.62 4.50 -25.96
N SER A 13 -10.33 4.79 -26.24
CA SER A 13 -9.84 6.15 -26.42
C SER A 13 -8.61 6.17 -27.33
N ASP A 14 -8.54 7.15 -28.21
CA ASP A 14 -7.36 7.44 -29.02
C ASP A 14 -6.44 8.48 -28.36
N LYS A 15 -6.72 8.85 -27.11
CA LYS A 15 -5.91 9.81 -26.36
C LYS A 15 -4.59 9.19 -25.91
N GLU A 16 -3.61 10.06 -25.75
CA GLU A 16 -2.29 9.69 -25.25
C GLU A 16 -2.35 8.87 -23.96
N GLY A 17 -1.56 7.81 -23.89
CA GLY A 17 -1.49 6.92 -22.74
C GLY A 17 -2.58 5.85 -22.66
N ALA A 18 -3.64 5.91 -23.48
CA ALA A 18 -4.56 4.80 -23.61
C ALA A 18 -3.85 3.58 -24.22
N ALA A 19 -3.84 2.45 -23.52
CA ALA A 19 -3.07 1.27 -23.92
C ALA A 19 -3.75 -0.02 -23.42
N PRO A 20 -3.41 -1.19 -24.02
CA PRO A 20 -3.85 -2.47 -23.50
C PRO A 20 -3.42 -2.65 -22.04
N THR A 21 -4.34 -3.14 -21.19
CA THR A 21 -4.09 -3.39 -19.78
C THR A 21 -3.72 -4.85 -19.53
N PHE A 22 -3.10 -5.13 -18.37
CA PHE A 22 -2.73 -6.51 -17.98
C PHE A 22 -3.93 -7.44 -17.80
N LYS A 23 -5.14 -6.91 -17.58
CA LYS A 23 -6.40 -7.68 -17.53
C LYS A 23 -7.08 -7.81 -18.89
N LYS A 24 -6.34 -7.65 -20.00
CA LYS A 24 -6.86 -7.75 -21.38
C LYS A 24 -7.95 -6.73 -21.73
N GLY A 25 -8.03 -5.62 -20.98
CA GLY A 25 -8.80 -4.43 -21.32
C GLY A 25 -7.97 -3.43 -22.11
N PHE A 26 -8.52 -2.24 -22.34
CA PHE A 26 -7.85 -1.11 -22.95
C PHE A 26 -8.20 0.16 -22.19
N GLY A 27 -7.23 1.04 -21.94
CA GLY A 27 -7.47 2.30 -21.24
C GLY A 27 -6.28 2.77 -20.43
N TYR A 28 -6.49 3.07 -19.16
CA TYR A 28 -5.49 3.65 -18.27
C TYR A 28 -5.33 2.85 -16.97
N HIS A 29 -4.20 3.06 -16.30
CA HIS A 29 -3.90 2.43 -15.00
C HIS A 29 -3.42 3.51 -14.00
N PRO A 30 -4.31 4.48 -13.64
CA PRO A 30 -3.94 5.52 -12.69
C PRO A 30 -3.58 4.93 -11.32
N LEU A 31 -2.65 5.62 -10.66
CA LEU A 31 -2.33 5.43 -9.26
C LEU A 31 -2.98 6.55 -8.47
N THR A 32 -3.70 6.21 -7.41
CA THR A 32 -4.48 7.16 -6.61
C THR A 32 -4.08 7.11 -5.14
N ALA A 33 -4.16 8.24 -4.47
CA ALA A 33 -4.04 8.33 -3.03
C ALA A 33 -5.30 8.99 -2.45
N TRP A 34 -5.84 8.40 -1.39
CA TRP A 34 -7.08 8.81 -0.77
C TRP A 34 -6.88 9.10 0.71
N PHE A 35 -7.48 10.19 1.20
CA PHE A 35 -7.65 10.38 2.64
C PHE A 35 -8.85 9.56 3.10
N ASP A 36 -8.60 8.63 4.00
CA ASP A 36 -9.64 7.88 4.69
C ASP A 36 -9.85 8.50 6.08
N HIS A 37 -11.04 9.04 6.29
CA HIS A 37 -11.45 9.71 7.53
C HIS A 37 -12.08 8.76 8.55
N GLY A 38 -12.06 7.45 8.31
CA GLY A 38 -12.60 6.43 9.20
C GLY A 38 -14.04 6.03 8.86
N PRO A 39 -14.68 5.20 9.72
CA PRO A 39 -15.96 4.56 9.42
C PRO A 39 -17.11 5.54 9.14
N ASP A 40 -17.08 6.71 9.79
CA ASP A 40 -18.12 7.73 9.68
C ASP A 40 -17.77 8.84 8.68
N GLY A 41 -16.60 8.78 8.07
CA GLY A 41 -16.10 9.73 7.09
C GLY A 41 -16.00 9.13 5.69
N GLY A 42 -16.26 9.95 4.66
CA GLY A 42 -16.00 9.57 3.27
C GLY A 42 -14.51 9.56 2.94
N GLY A 43 -14.14 8.95 1.81
CA GLY A 43 -12.83 9.08 1.24
C GLY A 43 -12.72 10.36 0.41
N GLU A 44 -11.57 11.04 0.49
CA GLU A 44 -11.24 12.23 -0.30
C GLU A 44 -10.00 11.96 -1.14
N CYS A 45 -10.07 12.24 -2.45
CA CYS A 45 -8.92 12.06 -3.33
C CYS A 45 -7.83 13.09 -2.99
N ALA A 46 -6.72 12.61 -2.44
CA ALA A 46 -5.57 13.44 -2.08
C ALA A 46 -4.65 13.71 -3.28
N ALA A 47 -4.47 12.70 -4.14
CA ALA A 47 -3.61 12.82 -5.32
C ALA A 47 -3.97 11.76 -6.36
N LEU A 48 -3.67 12.07 -7.62
CA LEU A 48 -3.82 11.15 -8.74
C LEU A 48 -2.62 11.32 -9.69
N VAL A 49 -2.05 10.19 -10.11
CA VAL A 49 -1.07 10.11 -11.18
C VAL A 49 -1.69 9.29 -12.30
N LEU A 50 -2.00 9.95 -13.43
CA LEU A 50 -2.51 9.26 -14.61
C LEU A 50 -1.36 8.49 -15.27
N ARG A 51 -1.56 7.20 -15.46
CA ARG A 51 -0.57 6.31 -16.06
C ARG A 51 -1.16 5.59 -17.27
N PRO A 52 -0.33 5.20 -18.26
CA PRO A 52 -0.78 4.36 -19.38
C PRO A 52 -1.41 3.06 -18.89
N GLY A 53 -2.29 2.49 -19.71
CA GLY A 53 -2.96 1.22 -19.39
C GLY A 53 -2.00 0.05 -19.14
N ASN A 54 -0.83 0.08 -19.75
CA ASN A 54 0.24 -0.91 -19.61
C ASN A 54 1.30 -0.52 -18.55
N ALA A 55 1.06 0.51 -17.73
CA ALA A 55 1.97 0.88 -16.65
C ALA A 55 2.16 -0.28 -15.66
N GLY A 56 3.40 -0.51 -15.24
CA GLY A 56 3.72 -1.49 -14.20
C GLY A 56 3.06 -1.16 -12.87
N SER A 57 2.61 -2.19 -12.16
CA SER A 57 1.97 -2.00 -10.86
C SER A 57 2.93 -1.51 -9.77
N ASN A 58 4.20 -1.90 -9.84
CA ASN A 58 5.22 -1.68 -8.81
C ASN A 58 6.30 -0.66 -9.21
N THR A 59 5.94 0.38 -9.97
CA THR A 59 6.86 1.47 -10.31
C THR A 59 7.16 2.30 -9.07
N ALA A 60 8.36 2.17 -8.52
CA ALA A 60 8.78 2.86 -7.29
C ALA A 60 8.66 4.39 -7.41
N ALA A 61 9.05 4.96 -8.55
CA ALA A 61 8.98 6.41 -8.79
C ALA A 61 7.54 6.94 -8.67
N ASP A 62 6.56 6.25 -9.25
CA ASP A 62 5.15 6.63 -9.18
C ASP A 62 4.62 6.61 -7.76
N HIS A 63 4.99 5.58 -6.98
CA HIS A 63 4.59 5.48 -5.56
C HIS A 63 5.23 6.58 -4.72
N VAL A 64 6.52 6.87 -4.92
CA VAL A 64 7.21 7.97 -4.24
C VAL A 64 6.55 9.31 -4.56
N GLU A 65 6.21 9.53 -5.83
CA GLU A 65 5.56 10.76 -6.29
C GLU A 65 4.19 10.94 -5.65
N ILE A 66 3.32 9.93 -5.75
CA ILE A 66 1.94 10.07 -5.27
C ILE A 66 1.85 10.20 -3.75
N ILE A 67 2.67 9.44 -3.01
CA ILE A 67 2.75 9.55 -1.55
C ILE A 67 3.26 10.94 -1.15
N GLY A 68 4.28 11.44 -1.85
CA GLY A 68 4.79 12.79 -1.63
C GLY A 68 3.70 13.84 -1.81
N ARG A 69 2.98 13.81 -2.93
CA ARG A 69 1.85 14.71 -3.23
C ARG A 69 0.74 14.63 -2.18
N ALA A 70 0.34 13.42 -1.78
CA ALA A 70 -0.69 13.22 -0.76
C ALA A 70 -0.28 13.78 0.61
N LEU A 71 0.97 13.55 1.03
CA LEU A 71 1.48 14.09 2.29
C LEU A 71 1.59 15.63 2.26
N ASP A 72 1.96 16.21 1.13
CA ASP A 72 2.05 17.66 0.96
C ASP A 72 0.64 18.28 0.92
N GLN A 73 -0.33 17.63 0.25
CA GLN A 73 -1.74 18.04 0.23
C GLN A 73 -2.37 18.00 1.63
N ALA A 74 -1.95 17.06 2.48
CA ALA A 74 -2.39 17.00 3.87
C ALA A 74 -1.94 18.21 4.72
N GLY A 75 -1.01 19.03 4.24
CA GLY A 75 -0.56 20.25 4.92
C GLY A 75 0.19 20.02 6.24
N LEU A 76 0.67 18.80 6.49
CA LEU A 76 1.26 18.40 7.77
C LEU A 76 2.78 18.64 7.84
N GLY A 77 3.34 19.28 6.83
CA GLY A 77 4.78 19.58 6.76
C GLY A 77 5.63 18.36 6.37
N PRO A 78 6.98 18.51 6.37
CA PRO A 78 7.89 17.50 5.82
C PRO A 78 8.01 16.23 6.68
N ARG A 79 7.60 16.27 7.93
CA ARG A 79 7.64 15.13 8.88
C ARG A 79 6.36 15.07 9.70
N PRO A 80 5.26 14.55 9.11
CA PRO A 80 3.94 14.52 9.77
C PRO A 80 3.92 13.71 11.07
N GLY A 81 4.84 12.76 11.20
CA GLY A 81 4.92 11.91 12.38
C GLY A 81 3.99 10.69 12.33
N ARG A 82 4.07 9.87 13.38
CA ARG A 82 3.40 8.55 13.45
C ARG A 82 1.87 8.61 13.53
N LYS A 83 1.28 9.78 13.65
CA LYS A 83 -0.19 9.96 13.62
C LYS A 83 -0.77 9.77 12.21
N VAL A 84 0.06 9.89 11.18
CA VAL A 84 -0.32 9.60 9.81
C VAL A 84 0.02 8.15 9.49
N LEU A 85 -0.96 7.38 9.06
CA LEU A 85 -0.77 6.02 8.53
C LEU A 85 -0.90 6.06 7.01
N VAL A 86 0.10 5.53 6.31
CA VAL A 86 0.05 5.28 4.86
C VAL A 86 -0.12 3.79 4.65
N ARG A 87 -1.17 3.38 3.94
CA ARG A 87 -1.44 2.00 3.57
C ARG A 87 -1.24 1.81 2.07
N ILE A 88 -0.53 0.77 1.69
CA ILE A 88 -0.22 0.43 0.29
C ILE A 88 -0.29 -1.08 0.14
N ASP A 89 -0.80 -1.56 -0.97
CA ASP A 89 -0.80 -2.98 -1.31
C ASP A 89 0.63 -3.51 -1.66
N GLY A 90 0.71 -4.77 -2.07
CA GLY A 90 1.99 -5.41 -2.40
C GLY A 90 2.75 -4.76 -3.56
N ALA A 91 2.07 -4.02 -4.42
CA ALA A 91 2.71 -3.36 -5.56
C ALA A 91 3.60 -2.18 -5.13
N GLY A 92 3.26 -1.51 -4.04
CA GLY A 92 4.03 -0.40 -3.49
C GLY A 92 5.18 -0.80 -2.56
N GLY A 93 5.40 -2.09 -2.31
CA GLY A 93 6.41 -2.62 -1.39
C GLY A 93 7.84 -2.54 -1.90
N THR A 94 8.27 -1.38 -2.41
CA THR A 94 9.62 -1.15 -2.90
C THR A 94 10.51 -0.49 -1.84
N LYS A 95 11.82 -0.67 -1.98
CA LYS A 95 12.80 -0.08 -1.06
C LYS A 95 12.68 1.45 -1.01
N GLU A 96 12.55 2.08 -2.14
CA GLU A 96 12.45 3.54 -2.29
C GLU A 96 11.19 4.09 -1.60
N THR A 97 10.08 3.37 -1.71
CA THR A 97 8.83 3.71 -1.03
C THR A 97 9.01 3.64 0.49
N ILE A 98 9.58 2.55 1.00
CA ILE A 98 9.82 2.38 2.43
C ILE A 98 10.78 3.45 2.97
N GLU A 99 11.85 3.77 2.23
CA GLU A 99 12.78 4.84 2.60
C GLU A 99 12.12 6.22 2.66
N LEU A 100 11.20 6.52 1.72
CA LEU A 100 10.40 7.74 1.75
C LEU A 100 9.56 7.81 3.04
N LEU A 101 8.79 6.75 3.33
CA LEU A 101 7.90 6.70 4.49
C LEU A 101 8.68 6.84 5.80
N ALA A 102 9.83 6.17 5.91
CA ALA A 102 10.73 6.28 7.06
C ALA A 102 11.30 7.71 7.22
N ARG A 103 11.74 8.35 6.14
CA ARG A 103 12.23 9.74 6.17
C ARG A 103 11.14 10.73 6.58
N ARG A 104 9.91 10.53 6.13
CA ARG A 104 8.73 11.35 6.50
C ARG A 104 8.25 11.04 7.93
N ARG A 105 8.78 9.98 8.58
CA ARG A 105 8.41 9.52 9.93
C ARG A 105 6.93 9.19 10.09
N VAL A 106 6.26 8.78 9.05
CA VAL A 106 4.87 8.32 9.10
C VAL A 106 4.81 6.84 9.49
N SER A 107 3.68 6.42 10.08
CA SER A 107 3.37 4.99 10.19
C SER A 107 2.99 4.44 8.83
N TYR A 108 3.29 3.17 8.56
CA TYR A 108 2.93 2.57 7.29
C TYR A 108 2.54 1.10 7.44
N SER A 109 1.65 0.67 6.55
CA SER A 109 1.28 -0.72 6.32
C SER A 109 1.47 -1.01 4.84
N VAL A 110 2.44 -1.84 4.51
CA VAL A 110 2.82 -2.12 3.12
C VAL A 110 2.81 -3.63 2.91
N GLY A 111 2.08 -4.07 1.89
CA GLY A 111 2.12 -5.45 1.43
C GLY A 111 3.44 -5.75 0.71
N PHE A 112 3.83 -7.02 0.68
CA PHE A 112 4.94 -7.49 -0.14
C PHE A 112 4.76 -8.98 -0.48
N THR A 113 5.37 -9.41 -1.58
CA THR A 113 5.37 -10.82 -1.95
C THR A 113 6.44 -11.54 -1.16
N LEU A 114 6.05 -12.63 -0.50
CA LEU A 114 7.00 -13.49 0.20
C LEU A 114 7.83 -14.30 -0.80
N PRO A 115 9.14 -14.45 -0.58
CA PRO A 115 9.98 -15.32 -1.41
C PRO A 115 9.60 -16.80 -1.25
N ASP A 116 9.92 -17.62 -2.26
CA ASP A 116 9.57 -19.04 -2.29
C ASP A 116 10.15 -19.85 -1.12
N HIS A 117 11.27 -19.41 -0.55
CA HIS A 117 11.89 -20.03 0.63
C HIS A 117 11.30 -19.59 1.98
N THR A 118 10.23 -18.81 1.97
CA THR A 118 9.57 -18.34 3.20
C THR A 118 9.11 -19.48 4.13
N PRO A 119 8.59 -20.61 3.63
CA PRO A 119 8.23 -21.73 4.52
C PRO A 119 9.39 -22.19 5.39
N GLN A 120 10.60 -22.28 4.84
CA GLN A 120 11.79 -22.68 5.60
C GLN A 120 12.18 -21.65 6.67
N ILE A 121 11.90 -20.35 6.41
CA ILE A 121 12.09 -19.32 7.42
C ILE A 121 11.08 -19.49 8.56
N TYR A 122 9.83 -19.84 8.25
CA TYR A 122 8.81 -20.06 9.28
C TYR A 122 9.18 -21.20 10.22
N ASP A 123 9.82 -22.27 9.72
CA ASP A 123 10.26 -23.39 10.54
C ASP A 123 11.35 -23.02 11.56
N THR A 124 12.03 -21.89 11.35
CA THR A 124 13.05 -21.37 12.30
C THR A 124 12.47 -20.50 13.40
N ILE A 125 11.18 -20.11 13.30
CA ILE A 125 10.54 -19.22 14.25
C ILE A 125 9.99 -20.03 15.43
N PRO A 126 10.38 -19.70 16.67
CA PRO A 126 9.88 -20.42 17.85
C PRO A 126 8.36 -20.41 17.91
N GLU A 127 7.76 -21.55 18.31
CA GLU A 127 6.30 -21.68 18.44
C GLU A 127 5.69 -20.59 19.33
N ALA A 128 6.37 -20.19 20.39
CA ALA A 128 5.93 -19.13 21.30
C ALA A 128 5.78 -17.74 20.65
N ALA A 129 6.38 -17.53 19.46
CA ALA A 129 6.23 -16.28 18.70
C ALA A 129 4.92 -16.21 17.89
N TRP A 130 4.24 -17.35 17.74
CA TRP A 130 2.97 -17.43 17.02
C TRP A 130 1.79 -17.18 17.95
N ALA A 131 0.80 -16.46 17.46
CA ALA A 131 -0.48 -16.24 18.14
C ALA A 131 -1.65 -16.59 17.20
N PRO A 132 -2.81 -16.96 17.72
CA PRO A 132 -3.99 -17.14 16.89
C PRO A 132 -4.28 -15.86 16.07
N ALA A 133 -4.61 -16.02 14.79
CA ALA A 133 -5.17 -14.93 14.02
C ALA A 133 -6.66 -14.77 14.35
N TYR A 134 -7.16 -13.54 14.35
CA TYR A 134 -8.54 -13.24 14.70
C TYR A 134 -9.30 -12.67 13.49
N ASN A 135 -10.60 -12.90 13.46
CA ASN A 135 -11.53 -12.26 12.55
C ASN A 135 -11.86 -10.82 13.01
N ALA A 136 -12.58 -10.07 12.17
CA ALA A 136 -13.03 -8.72 12.53
C ALA A 136 -13.96 -8.67 13.75
N ASP A 137 -14.67 -9.77 14.03
CA ASP A 137 -15.55 -9.95 15.19
C ASP A 137 -14.81 -10.40 16.47
N GLY A 138 -13.47 -10.48 16.40
CA GLY A 138 -12.63 -10.89 17.54
C GLY A 138 -12.58 -12.40 17.79
N GLN A 139 -13.17 -13.23 16.93
CA GLN A 139 -13.10 -14.69 17.07
C GLN A 139 -11.82 -15.24 16.44
N PRO A 140 -11.19 -16.27 17.04
CA PRO A 140 -10.03 -16.91 16.45
C PRO A 140 -10.34 -17.53 15.09
N ARG A 141 -9.46 -17.31 14.12
CA ARG A 141 -9.55 -17.95 12.78
C ARG A 141 -8.98 -19.36 12.87
N GLN A 142 -9.79 -20.35 12.56
CA GLN A 142 -9.35 -21.75 12.55
C GLN A 142 -8.21 -21.97 11.55
N GLY A 143 -7.15 -22.65 12.00
CA GLY A 143 -5.98 -23.00 11.18
C GLY A 143 -5.17 -21.80 10.69
N ARG A 144 -5.29 -20.63 11.32
CA ARG A 144 -4.54 -19.43 10.99
C ARG A 144 -3.83 -18.88 12.22
N THR A 145 -2.55 -18.58 12.06
CA THR A 145 -1.71 -17.92 13.06
C THR A 145 -1.15 -16.61 12.51
N SER A 146 -0.81 -15.70 13.41
CA SER A 146 -0.09 -14.48 13.11
C SER A 146 1.19 -14.41 13.93
N LEU A 147 2.22 -13.80 13.37
CA LEU A 147 3.46 -13.55 14.11
C LEU A 147 3.24 -12.37 15.06
N ARG A 148 3.56 -12.55 16.34
CA ARG A 148 3.65 -11.41 17.24
C ARG A 148 4.87 -10.59 16.87
N SER A 149 4.66 -9.36 16.43
CA SER A 149 5.76 -8.40 16.32
C SER A 149 6.31 -8.11 17.73
N LEU A 150 7.50 -8.60 18.01
CA LEU A 150 8.20 -8.34 19.27
C LEU A 150 9.02 -7.05 19.23
N THR A 151 8.99 -6.32 18.14
CA THR A 151 9.78 -5.10 18.00
C THR A 151 8.92 -3.86 17.93
N CYS A 152 8.74 -3.22 19.08
CA CYS A 152 8.70 -1.76 19.08
C CYS A 152 10.09 -1.28 18.62
N TRP A 153 10.18 -0.74 17.43
CA TRP A 153 11.32 0.05 17.03
C TRP A 153 11.33 1.31 17.90
N THR A 154 12.21 1.34 18.87
CA THR A 154 12.54 2.55 19.66
C THR A 154 13.25 3.57 18.78
#